data_05b36ce0f4a2e574409476049cd4d4b3
#
_entry.id   05b36ce0f4a2e574409476049cd4d4b3
#
_cell.length_a   1.000
_cell.length_b   1.000
_cell.length_c   1.000
_cell.angle_alpha   90.00
_cell.angle_beta   90.00
_cell.angle_gamma   90.00
#
_symmetry.space_group_name_H-M   'P 1'
#
loop_
_entity.id
_entity.type
_entity.pdbx_description
1 polymer ?
#
loop_
_entity_poly.entity_id
_entity_poly.type
_entity_poly.pdbx_seq_one_letter_code
_entity_poly.pdbx_strand_id
1 'polypeptide(L)'
;MAKFYGIGVGPGDSELVTIKASRLLEDLDILYTPEAKKGSKSFALGIAEPYLKEHLEIKQRHFPMVRSNSTKEVQWQAISAEIAEDVRSGKNVGFITLGDPMVYSTYSYLLALLEKEIDCQTIPGITSFCSMASELGQPLTMDEESLAVMPATASAEKIEAALELHDSIVIMKVANHLDTVLPLLEKLGLLQQTFMVSNSSMDKQQTLLGLEGITPETKLPYFTTFLVKKKIF
;
A
#
# COMPACT_ATOMS: atom_id res chain seq x y z
N MET A 1 -24.65 7.52 13.72
CA MET A 1 -25.04 6.83 12.47
C MET A 1 -23.90 5.90 12.10
N ALA A 2 -24.23 4.72 11.59
CA ALA A 2 -23.24 3.75 11.10
C ALA A 2 -22.49 4.29 9.90
N LYS A 3 -21.22 3.88 9.73
CA LYS A 3 -20.33 4.37 8.69
C LYS A 3 -19.52 3.27 8.04
N PHE A 4 -19.01 3.58 6.85
CA PHE A 4 -17.95 2.81 6.21
C PHE A 4 -16.59 3.45 6.48
N TYR A 5 -15.65 2.66 6.97
CA TYR A 5 -14.31 3.12 7.35
C TYR A 5 -13.23 2.46 6.48
N GLY A 6 -12.45 3.28 5.78
CA GLY A 6 -11.20 2.81 5.19
C GLY A 6 -10.06 2.99 6.18
N ILE A 7 -9.43 1.90 6.59
CA ILE A 7 -8.48 1.90 7.72
C ILE A 7 -7.11 1.46 7.24
N GLY A 8 -6.12 2.35 7.37
CA GLY A 8 -4.72 2.02 7.18
C GLY A 8 -4.16 1.31 8.41
N VAL A 9 -3.62 0.10 8.21
CA VAL A 9 -3.03 -0.68 9.29
C VAL A 9 -1.51 -0.60 9.36
N GLY A 10 -0.91 0.35 8.64
CA GLY A 10 0.54 0.51 8.62
C GLY A 10 1.28 -0.49 7.74
N PRO A 11 2.63 -0.44 7.75
CA PRO A 11 3.47 -1.11 6.76
C PRO A 11 3.69 -2.61 7.02
N GLY A 12 3.53 -3.11 8.26
CA GLY A 12 3.81 -4.50 8.59
C GLY A 12 3.75 -4.82 10.07
N ASP A 13 4.37 -4.01 10.89
CA ASP A 13 4.37 -4.13 12.35
C ASP A 13 3.04 -3.64 12.92
N SER A 14 2.39 -4.46 13.75
CA SER A 14 1.13 -4.12 14.41
C SER A 14 1.28 -2.95 15.39
N GLU A 15 2.45 -2.70 15.97
CA GLU A 15 2.70 -1.54 16.84
C GLU A 15 2.72 -0.21 16.07
N LEU A 16 2.82 -0.27 14.72
CA LEU A 16 2.71 0.91 13.84
C LEU A 16 1.27 1.21 13.40
N VAL A 17 0.28 0.48 13.92
CA VAL A 17 -1.14 0.83 13.78
C VAL A 17 -1.40 2.09 14.60
N THR A 18 -2.08 3.09 14.00
CA THR A 18 -2.40 4.31 14.74
C THR A 18 -3.41 4.03 15.85
N ILE A 19 -3.30 4.73 16.97
CA ILE A 19 -4.25 4.62 18.10
C ILE A 19 -5.70 4.80 17.64
N LYS A 20 -5.93 5.67 16.66
CA LYS A 20 -7.28 5.87 16.11
C LYS A 20 -7.76 4.64 15.34
N ALA A 21 -6.89 4.02 14.55
CA ALA A 21 -7.20 2.79 13.82
C ALA A 21 -7.46 1.62 14.78
N SER A 22 -6.61 1.43 15.81
CA SER A 22 -6.79 0.34 16.79
C SER A 22 -8.13 0.43 17.53
N ARG A 23 -8.48 1.61 18.05
CA ARG A 23 -9.77 1.84 18.74
C ARG A 23 -10.95 1.60 17.80
N LEU A 24 -10.84 2.00 16.55
CA LEU A 24 -11.92 1.81 15.59
C LEU A 24 -12.08 0.35 15.20
N LEU A 25 -10.98 -0.40 15.03
CA LEU A 25 -11.01 -1.85 14.77
C LEU A 25 -11.74 -2.62 15.89
N GLU A 26 -11.58 -2.17 17.14
CA GLU A 26 -12.32 -2.71 18.28
C GLU A 26 -13.84 -2.40 18.24
N ASP A 27 -14.27 -1.35 17.54
CA ASP A 27 -15.68 -0.90 17.51
C ASP A 27 -16.43 -1.34 16.26
N LEU A 28 -15.79 -2.06 15.32
CA LEU A 28 -16.43 -2.55 14.11
C LEU A 28 -17.42 -3.70 14.39
N ASP A 29 -18.46 -3.76 13.56
CA ASP A 29 -19.39 -4.88 13.47
C ASP A 29 -18.99 -5.84 12.33
N ILE A 30 -18.48 -5.29 11.21
CA ILE A 30 -18.06 -6.06 10.04
C ILE A 30 -16.73 -5.53 9.54
N LEU A 31 -15.84 -6.43 9.15
CA LEU A 31 -14.56 -6.12 8.54
C LEU A 31 -14.43 -6.77 7.16
N TYR A 32 -14.34 -5.96 6.12
CA TYR A 32 -13.97 -6.40 4.79
C TYR A 32 -12.47 -6.43 4.62
N THR A 33 -11.93 -7.52 4.07
CA THR A 33 -10.50 -7.66 3.79
C THR A 33 -10.28 -8.07 2.33
N PRO A 34 -9.30 -7.46 1.63
CA PRO A 34 -8.97 -7.88 0.28
C PRO A 34 -8.24 -9.24 0.30
N GLU A 35 -8.65 -10.16 -0.56
CA GLU A 35 -7.90 -11.37 -0.88
C GLU A 35 -6.93 -11.07 -2.03
N ALA A 36 -5.63 -11.31 -1.83
CA ALA A 36 -4.64 -11.22 -2.91
C ALA A 36 -4.82 -12.35 -3.94
N LYS A 37 -5.14 -13.55 -3.48
CA LYS A 37 -5.57 -14.72 -4.26
C LYS A 37 -6.67 -15.41 -3.49
N LYS A 38 -7.63 -16.01 -4.19
CA LYS A 38 -8.75 -16.73 -3.58
C LYS A 38 -8.24 -17.75 -2.55
N GLY A 39 -8.64 -17.57 -1.27
CA GLY A 39 -8.22 -18.41 -0.15
C GLY A 39 -6.87 -18.07 0.48
N SER A 40 -6.19 -16.98 0.10
CA SER A 40 -4.97 -16.53 0.78
C SER A 40 -5.27 -15.66 2.00
N LYS A 41 -4.45 -15.79 3.07
CA LYS A 41 -4.54 -14.87 4.22
C LYS A 41 -4.18 -13.45 3.78
N SER A 42 -4.96 -12.47 4.22
CA SER A 42 -4.67 -11.05 4.02
C SER A 42 -3.55 -10.62 4.95
N PHE A 43 -2.47 -10.01 4.41
CA PHE A 43 -1.40 -9.42 5.23
C PHE A 43 -1.94 -8.33 6.15
N ALA A 44 -2.82 -7.46 5.64
CA ALA A 44 -3.43 -6.41 6.44
C ALA A 44 -4.25 -6.98 7.61
N LEU A 45 -4.91 -8.14 7.43
CA LEU A 45 -5.63 -8.81 8.51
C LEU A 45 -4.68 -9.28 9.61
N GLY A 46 -3.52 -9.85 9.27
CA GLY A 46 -2.53 -10.28 10.26
C GLY A 46 -2.00 -9.12 11.11
N ILE A 47 -1.82 -7.93 10.52
CA ILE A 47 -1.41 -6.73 11.25
C ILE A 47 -2.51 -6.23 12.19
N ALA A 48 -3.78 -6.29 11.75
CA ALA A 48 -4.92 -5.84 12.53
C ALA A 48 -5.33 -6.81 13.63
N GLU A 49 -4.96 -8.09 13.54
CA GLU A 49 -5.41 -9.19 14.40
C GLU A 49 -5.38 -8.86 15.92
N PRO A 50 -4.31 -8.22 16.48
CA PRO A 50 -4.27 -7.89 17.91
C PRO A 50 -5.36 -6.92 18.37
N TYR A 51 -6.01 -6.21 17.45
CA TYR A 51 -7.02 -5.17 17.73
C TYR A 51 -8.44 -5.59 17.36
N LEU A 52 -8.65 -6.86 16.96
CA LEU A 52 -9.96 -7.35 16.54
C LEU A 52 -10.68 -8.02 17.72
N LYS A 53 -12.00 -7.80 17.82
CA LYS A 53 -12.85 -8.53 18.76
C LYS A 53 -13.09 -9.97 18.28
N GLU A 54 -13.26 -10.90 19.23
CA GLU A 54 -13.55 -12.32 18.94
C GLU A 54 -14.81 -12.54 18.08
N HIS A 55 -15.77 -11.63 18.16
CA HIS A 55 -17.08 -11.77 17.48
C HIS A 55 -17.21 -10.88 16.24
N LEU A 56 -16.10 -10.32 15.75
CA LEU A 56 -16.11 -9.52 14.53
C LEU A 56 -16.43 -10.38 13.31
N GLU A 57 -17.45 -9.99 12.54
CA GLU A 57 -17.75 -10.62 11.26
C GLU A 57 -16.70 -10.23 10.22
N ILE A 58 -15.90 -11.19 9.73
CA ILE A 58 -14.88 -10.94 8.72
C ILE A 58 -15.37 -11.42 7.35
N LYS A 59 -15.52 -10.50 6.41
CA LYS A 59 -15.90 -10.75 5.02
C LYS A 59 -14.69 -10.60 4.10
N GLN A 60 -14.11 -11.72 3.68
CA GLN A 60 -13.04 -11.71 2.67
C GLN A 60 -13.66 -11.59 1.27
N ARG A 61 -13.15 -10.64 0.47
CA ARG A 61 -13.62 -10.44 -0.90
C ARG A 61 -12.44 -10.31 -1.86
N HIS A 62 -12.60 -10.94 -3.01
CA HIS A 62 -11.59 -10.84 -4.08
C HIS A 62 -11.85 -9.59 -4.91
N PHE A 63 -10.85 -8.70 -4.94
CA PHE A 63 -10.86 -7.46 -5.73
C PHE A 63 -9.97 -7.65 -6.96
N PRO A 64 -10.54 -7.87 -8.14
CA PRO A 64 -9.75 -8.11 -9.35
C PRO A 64 -8.99 -6.85 -9.75
N MET A 65 -7.65 -6.96 -9.86
CA MET A 65 -6.74 -5.86 -10.20
C MET A 65 -6.46 -5.74 -11.71
N VAL A 66 -7.19 -6.47 -12.56
CA VAL A 66 -6.98 -6.50 -14.02
C VAL A 66 -7.43 -5.20 -14.67
N ARG A 67 -6.63 -4.67 -15.62
CA ARG A 67 -7.02 -3.49 -16.42
C ARG A 67 -8.28 -3.80 -17.23
N SER A 68 -9.30 -2.97 -17.07
CA SER A 68 -10.62 -2.90 -17.71
C SER A 68 -11.19 -4.21 -18.30
N ASN A 69 -12.18 -4.78 -17.61
CA ASN A 69 -13.12 -5.75 -18.15
C ASN A 69 -14.48 -5.52 -17.49
N SER A 70 -15.57 -5.66 -18.23
CA SER A 70 -16.95 -5.56 -17.73
C SER A 70 -17.20 -6.42 -16.49
N THR A 71 -16.54 -7.57 -16.39
CA THR A 71 -16.59 -8.48 -15.24
C THR A 71 -16.01 -7.85 -13.97
N LYS A 72 -14.96 -7.03 -14.08
CA LYS A 72 -14.35 -6.33 -12.94
C LYS A 72 -15.31 -5.30 -12.36
N GLU A 73 -15.90 -4.47 -13.19
CA GLU A 73 -16.85 -3.42 -12.77
C GLU A 73 -18.06 -4.03 -12.07
N VAL A 74 -18.60 -5.12 -12.59
CA VAL A 74 -19.71 -5.85 -11.97
C VAL A 74 -19.34 -6.38 -10.58
N GLN A 75 -18.14 -6.93 -10.39
CA GLN A 75 -17.70 -7.44 -9.08
C GLN A 75 -17.50 -6.29 -8.07
N TRP A 76 -16.91 -5.19 -8.50
CA TRP A 76 -16.72 -4.01 -7.65
C TRP A 76 -18.05 -3.40 -7.23
N GLN A 77 -19.02 -3.30 -8.16
CA GLN A 77 -20.37 -2.84 -7.87
C GLN A 77 -21.10 -3.78 -6.91
N ALA A 78 -20.96 -5.09 -7.08
CA ALA A 78 -21.57 -6.06 -6.17
C ALA A 78 -21.02 -5.96 -4.74
N ILE A 79 -19.69 -5.84 -4.58
CA ILE A 79 -19.07 -5.69 -3.27
C ILE A 79 -19.44 -4.34 -2.64
N SER A 80 -19.46 -3.25 -3.42
CA SER A 80 -19.86 -1.94 -2.89
C SER A 80 -21.33 -1.91 -2.48
N ALA A 81 -22.22 -2.57 -3.23
CA ALA A 81 -23.63 -2.69 -2.86
C ALA A 81 -23.79 -3.49 -1.54
N GLU A 82 -23.03 -4.58 -1.35
CA GLU A 82 -23.02 -5.35 -0.09
C GLU A 82 -22.56 -4.48 1.09
N ILE A 83 -21.46 -3.73 0.94
CA ILE A 83 -20.97 -2.81 1.96
C ILE A 83 -22.03 -1.75 2.29
N ALA A 84 -22.66 -1.15 1.28
CA ALA A 84 -23.70 -0.13 1.48
C ALA A 84 -24.89 -0.67 2.24
N GLU A 85 -25.33 -1.90 1.97
CA GLU A 85 -26.44 -2.58 2.67
C GLU A 85 -26.08 -2.83 4.14
N ASP A 86 -24.86 -3.33 4.42
CA ASP A 86 -24.39 -3.53 5.79
C ASP A 86 -24.42 -2.21 6.59
N VAL A 87 -23.93 -1.10 6.00
CA VAL A 87 -23.97 0.22 6.66
C VAL A 87 -25.40 0.71 6.86
N ARG A 88 -26.29 0.56 5.86
CA ARG A 88 -27.71 0.95 5.96
C ARG A 88 -28.46 0.13 6.99
N SER A 89 -28.03 -1.12 7.25
CA SER A 89 -28.56 -1.96 8.34
C SER A 89 -28.14 -1.51 9.74
N GLY A 90 -27.35 -0.43 9.84
CA GLY A 90 -26.92 0.16 11.12
C GLY A 90 -25.59 -0.34 11.64
N LYS A 91 -24.78 -1.07 10.84
CA LYS A 91 -23.50 -1.64 11.22
C LYS A 91 -22.33 -0.73 10.87
N ASN A 92 -21.35 -0.61 11.76
CA ASN A 92 -20.05 0.00 11.46
C ASN A 92 -19.21 -0.99 10.65
N VAL A 93 -18.88 -0.60 9.43
CA VAL A 93 -18.20 -1.47 8.47
C VAL A 93 -16.79 -0.95 8.21
N GLY A 94 -15.77 -1.78 8.40
CA GLY A 94 -14.38 -1.46 8.09
C GLY A 94 -13.88 -2.15 6.83
N PHE A 95 -12.96 -1.48 6.13
CA PHE A 95 -12.11 -2.06 5.10
C PHE A 95 -10.66 -1.74 5.43
N ILE A 96 -9.84 -2.78 5.65
CA ILE A 96 -8.42 -2.59 6.00
C ILE A 96 -7.53 -2.65 4.77
N THR A 97 -6.46 -1.85 4.80
CA THR A 97 -5.43 -1.85 3.76
C THR A 97 -4.03 -1.72 4.38
N LEU A 98 -3.07 -2.40 3.77
CA LEU A 98 -1.66 -2.27 4.11
C LEU A 98 -1.20 -0.82 3.84
N GLY A 99 -0.42 -0.24 4.75
CA GLY A 99 0.03 1.14 4.67
C GLY A 99 -1.10 2.14 4.90
N ASP A 100 -1.29 3.05 3.95
CA ASP A 100 -2.30 4.12 3.98
C ASP A 100 -3.39 3.89 2.92
N PRO A 101 -4.67 4.11 3.23
CA PRO A 101 -5.80 3.90 2.31
C PRO A 101 -5.77 4.79 1.06
N MET A 102 -5.11 5.95 1.14
CA MET A 102 -5.08 6.93 0.05
C MET A 102 -3.83 6.83 -0.83
N VAL A 103 -2.95 5.81 -0.57
CA VAL A 103 -1.72 5.59 -1.35
C VAL A 103 -1.77 4.25 -2.08
N TYR A 104 -2.06 4.27 -3.38
CA TYR A 104 -2.12 3.09 -4.28
C TYR A 104 -2.96 1.92 -3.73
N SER A 105 -4.02 2.23 -3.01
CA SER A 105 -4.88 1.27 -2.33
C SER A 105 -6.14 0.94 -3.13
N THR A 106 -6.62 -0.29 -2.95
CA THR A 106 -7.93 -0.77 -3.40
C THR A 106 -9.09 0.04 -2.80
N TYR A 107 -8.92 0.54 -1.58
CA TYR A 107 -9.93 1.36 -0.90
C TYR A 107 -10.36 2.59 -1.71
N SER A 108 -9.44 3.27 -2.40
CA SER A 108 -9.77 4.48 -3.16
C SER A 108 -10.84 4.23 -4.23
N TYR A 109 -10.89 3.03 -4.81
CA TYR A 109 -11.94 2.65 -5.76
C TYR A 109 -13.28 2.40 -5.06
N LEU A 110 -13.29 1.77 -3.88
CA LEU A 110 -14.50 1.59 -3.07
C LEU A 110 -15.04 2.93 -2.61
N LEU A 111 -14.18 3.83 -2.14
CA LEU A 111 -14.58 5.17 -1.71
C LEU A 111 -15.30 5.90 -2.84
N ALA A 112 -14.75 5.91 -4.05
CA ALA A 112 -15.36 6.56 -5.20
C ALA A 112 -16.77 6.02 -5.56
N LEU A 113 -17.04 4.74 -5.26
CA LEU A 113 -18.35 4.12 -5.47
C LEU A 113 -19.34 4.43 -4.34
N LEU A 114 -18.85 4.59 -3.11
CA LEU A 114 -19.68 4.60 -1.89
C LEU A 114 -19.90 6.00 -1.29
N GLU A 115 -18.99 6.96 -1.50
CA GLU A 115 -19.01 8.28 -0.82
C GLU A 115 -20.27 9.12 -1.07
N LYS A 116 -21.01 8.84 -2.15
CA LYS A 116 -22.28 9.50 -2.47
C LYS A 116 -23.50 8.77 -1.95
N GLU A 117 -23.34 7.53 -1.47
CA GLU A 117 -24.44 6.65 -1.07
C GLU A 117 -24.55 6.48 0.45
N ILE A 118 -23.41 6.49 1.15
CA ILE A 118 -23.29 6.23 2.58
C ILE A 118 -22.24 7.15 3.20
N ASP A 119 -22.28 7.30 4.54
CA ASP A 119 -21.27 8.06 5.28
C ASP A 119 -19.95 7.28 5.31
N CYS A 120 -18.89 7.83 4.69
CA CYS A 120 -17.56 7.24 4.59
C CYS A 120 -16.55 8.06 5.39
N GLN A 121 -15.64 7.36 6.08
CA GLN A 121 -14.52 7.98 6.79
C GLN A 121 -13.22 7.25 6.53
N THR A 122 -12.17 7.97 6.18
CA THR A 122 -10.82 7.40 5.99
C THR A 122 -9.97 7.64 7.22
N ILE A 123 -9.30 6.60 7.69
CA ILE A 123 -8.34 6.64 8.79
C ILE A 123 -6.95 6.40 8.21
N PRO A 124 -6.03 7.37 8.30
CA PRO A 124 -4.70 7.23 7.73
C PRO A 124 -3.88 6.15 8.44
N GLY A 125 -2.95 5.57 7.71
CA GLY A 125 -1.94 4.65 8.22
C GLY A 125 -0.53 5.11 7.85
N ILE A 126 0.49 4.56 8.50
CA ILE A 126 1.88 4.81 8.15
C ILE A 126 2.18 4.14 6.81
N THR A 127 2.64 4.91 5.83
CA THR A 127 3.03 4.37 4.53
C THR A 127 4.33 3.59 4.63
N SER A 128 4.49 2.55 3.80
CA SER A 128 5.71 1.71 3.81
C SER A 128 6.98 2.51 3.51
N PHE A 129 6.93 3.54 2.68
CA PHE A 129 8.11 4.34 2.36
C PHE A 129 8.50 5.30 3.50
N CYS A 130 7.58 5.76 4.35
CA CYS A 130 7.93 6.51 5.55
C CYS A 130 8.58 5.59 6.60
N SER A 131 8.05 4.39 6.81
CA SER A 131 8.67 3.39 7.68
C SER A 131 10.06 3.01 7.18
N MET A 132 10.18 2.70 5.89
CA MET A 132 11.45 2.39 5.25
C MET A 132 12.51 3.49 5.46
N ALA A 133 12.14 4.76 5.27
CA ALA A 133 13.05 5.89 5.46
C ALA A 133 13.55 5.98 6.91
N SER A 134 12.65 5.78 7.88
CA SER A 134 12.99 5.77 9.32
C SER A 134 13.94 4.63 9.68
N GLU A 135 13.71 3.44 9.17
CA GLU A 135 14.53 2.26 9.40
C GLU A 135 15.93 2.38 8.76
N LEU A 136 16.01 3.03 7.59
CA LEU A 136 17.26 3.31 6.89
C LEU A 136 18.06 4.44 7.55
N GLY A 137 17.45 5.26 8.41
CA GLY A 137 18.03 6.50 8.89
C GLY A 137 18.26 7.51 7.78
N GLN A 138 17.48 7.43 6.69
CA GLN A 138 17.59 8.29 5.51
C GLN A 138 16.34 9.16 5.41
N PRO A 139 16.42 10.47 5.64
CA PRO A 139 15.28 11.36 5.45
C PRO A 139 14.82 11.32 3.99
N LEU A 140 13.49 11.26 3.79
CA LEU A 140 12.92 11.33 2.43
C LEU A 140 13.24 12.66 1.76
N THR A 141 13.19 13.75 2.53
CA THR A 141 13.52 15.10 2.05
C THR A 141 14.13 15.92 3.18
N MET A 142 15.02 16.83 2.81
CA MET A 142 15.56 17.87 3.68
C MET A 142 15.51 19.22 2.95
N ASP A 143 15.34 20.31 3.70
CA ASP A 143 15.31 21.68 3.20
C ASP A 143 14.41 21.84 1.96
N GLU A 144 14.97 22.14 0.80
CA GLU A 144 14.25 22.35 -0.47
C GLU A 144 14.18 21.10 -1.35
N GLU A 145 14.61 19.94 -0.85
CA GLU A 145 14.58 18.68 -1.61
C GLU A 145 13.13 18.28 -1.96
N SER A 146 12.95 17.82 -3.17
CA SER A 146 11.67 17.33 -3.69
C SER A 146 11.56 15.81 -3.61
N LEU A 147 10.34 15.29 -3.36
CA LEU A 147 10.02 13.87 -3.33
C LEU A 147 9.00 13.50 -4.40
N ALA A 148 9.30 12.48 -5.19
CA ALA A 148 8.32 11.78 -6.01
C ALA A 148 8.02 10.39 -5.44
N VAL A 149 6.75 10.01 -5.43
CA VAL A 149 6.30 8.64 -5.09
C VAL A 149 5.53 8.08 -6.28
N MET A 150 5.99 6.97 -6.83
CA MET A 150 5.39 6.40 -8.03
C MET A 150 5.45 4.87 -8.07
N PRO A 151 4.55 4.22 -8.81
CA PRO A 151 4.61 2.77 -8.99
C PRO A 151 5.50 2.43 -10.18
N ALA A 152 6.24 1.34 -10.11
CA ALA A 152 7.02 0.79 -11.24
C ALA A 152 6.14 0.35 -12.43
N THR A 153 4.82 0.30 -12.26
CA THR A 153 3.83 0.07 -13.34
C THR A 153 3.57 1.30 -14.20
N ALA A 154 4.14 2.46 -13.87
CA ALA A 154 4.11 3.65 -14.73
C ALA A 154 4.95 3.43 -15.99
N SER A 155 4.77 4.24 -17.03
CA SER A 155 5.60 4.14 -18.23
C SER A 155 7.05 4.53 -17.93
N ALA A 156 8.00 3.96 -18.71
CA ALA A 156 9.43 4.22 -18.55
C ALA A 156 9.74 5.72 -18.62
N GLU A 157 9.09 6.45 -19.53
CA GLU A 157 9.28 7.90 -19.68
C GLU A 157 8.86 8.68 -18.44
N LYS A 158 7.78 8.26 -17.76
CA LYS A 158 7.34 8.91 -16.52
C LYS A 158 8.29 8.64 -15.37
N ILE A 159 8.82 7.41 -15.28
CA ILE A 159 9.80 7.04 -14.25
C ILE A 159 11.09 7.82 -14.49
N GLU A 160 11.58 7.87 -15.75
CA GLU A 160 12.78 8.60 -16.10
C GLU A 160 12.65 10.08 -15.77
N ALA A 161 11.57 10.73 -16.19
CA ALA A 161 11.32 12.14 -15.89
C ALA A 161 11.31 12.44 -14.39
N ALA A 162 10.74 11.54 -13.56
CA ALA A 162 10.77 11.69 -12.11
C ALA A 162 12.19 11.52 -11.54
N LEU A 163 12.96 10.54 -12.05
CA LEU A 163 14.36 10.33 -11.66
C LEU A 163 15.26 11.51 -12.02
N GLU A 164 14.99 12.20 -13.12
CA GLU A 164 15.73 13.40 -13.51
C GLU A 164 15.36 14.62 -12.67
N LEU A 165 14.07 14.83 -12.40
CA LEU A 165 13.54 16.06 -11.82
C LEU A 165 13.68 16.12 -10.30
N HIS A 166 13.43 15.02 -9.57
CA HIS A 166 13.33 15.02 -8.13
C HIS A 166 14.63 14.58 -7.44
N ASP A 167 14.82 15.02 -6.18
CA ASP A 167 15.99 14.68 -5.35
C ASP A 167 15.85 13.31 -4.70
N SER A 168 14.63 12.96 -4.33
CA SER A 168 14.25 11.67 -3.77
C SER A 168 13.10 11.04 -4.53
N ILE A 169 13.23 9.77 -4.85
CA ILE A 169 12.21 9.05 -5.60
C ILE A 169 11.92 7.71 -4.92
N VAL A 170 10.67 7.51 -4.52
CA VAL A 170 10.17 6.21 -4.07
C VAL A 170 9.53 5.50 -5.26
N ILE A 171 10.06 4.33 -5.62
CA ILE A 171 9.50 3.47 -6.66
C ILE A 171 8.91 2.24 -6.01
N MET A 172 7.58 2.18 -5.96
CA MET A 172 6.84 1.06 -5.37
C MET A 172 6.56 -0.04 -6.42
N LYS A 173 6.32 -1.27 -5.95
CA LYS A 173 5.92 -2.43 -6.80
C LYS A 173 7.00 -2.85 -7.81
N VAL A 174 8.27 -2.75 -7.45
CA VAL A 174 9.40 -3.02 -8.36
C VAL A 174 9.61 -4.50 -8.67
N ALA A 175 9.12 -5.41 -7.83
CA ALA A 175 9.42 -6.85 -7.89
C ALA A 175 9.18 -7.51 -9.25
N ASN A 176 8.21 -7.02 -10.04
CA ASN A 176 7.89 -7.54 -11.37
C ASN A 176 8.19 -6.54 -12.51
N HIS A 177 9.00 -5.51 -12.24
CA HIS A 177 9.30 -4.43 -13.17
C HIS A 177 10.78 -4.03 -13.16
N LEU A 178 11.66 -4.96 -12.77
CA LEU A 178 13.10 -4.74 -12.76
C LEU A 178 13.65 -4.50 -14.16
N ASP A 179 13.08 -5.15 -15.15
CA ASP A 179 13.38 -4.97 -16.58
C ASP A 179 13.17 -3.53 -17.09
N THR A 180 12.25 -2.81 -16.46
CA THR A 180 11.98 -1.40 -16.78
C THR A 180 12.81 -0.45 -15.90
N VAL A 181 12.90 -0.72 -14.59
CA VAL A 181 13.47 0.22 -13.62
C VAL A 181 15.00 0.19 -13.62
N LEU A 182 15.65 -0.98 -13.67
CA LEU A 182 17.11 -1.09 -13.60
C LEU A 182 17.82 -0.38 -14.75
N PRO A 183 17.41 -0.53 -16.03
CA PRO A 183 18.06 0.20 -17.13
C PRO A 183 17.99 1.72 -17.00
N LEU A 184 16.91 2.26 -16.41
CA LEU A 184 16.77 3.69 -16.15
C LEU A 184 17.73 4.17 -15.06
N LEU A 185 17.82 3.41 -13.97
CA LEU A 185 18.77 3.71 -12.88
C LEU A 185 20.21 3.63 -13.36
N GLU A 186 20.55 2.64 -14.18
CA GLU A 186 21.88 2.49 -14.76
C GLU A 186 22.21 3.65 -15.70
N LYS A 187 21.31 3.98 -16.64
CA LYS A 187 21.45 5.10 -17.57
C LYS A 187 21.74 6.43 -16.88
N LEU A 188 21.09 6.66 -15.72
CA LEU A 188 21.23 7.88 -14.95
C LEU A 188 22.32 7.80 -13.87
N GLY A 189 23.03 6.67 -13.74
CA GLY A 189 24.10 6.48 -12.76
C GLY A 189 23.59 6.42 -11.32
N LEU A 190 22.33 5.98 -11.08
CA LEU A 190 21.66 6.02 -9.79
C LEU A 190 21.63 4.68 -9.04
N LEU A 191 22.24 3.61 -9.60
CA LEU A 191 22.23 2.28 -8.97
C LEU A 191 22.82 2.30 -7.56
N GLN A 192 23.93 2.99 -7.33
CA GLN A 192 24.61 3.09 -6.03
C GLN A 192 23.90 4.00 -5.02
N GLN A 193 23.02 4.87 -5.50
CA GLN A 193 22.21 5.78 -4.68
C GLN A 193 20.79 5.26 -4.42
N THR A 194 20.56 3.98 -4.74
CA THR A 194 19.27 3.33 -4.56
C THR A 194 19.30 2.37 -3.39
N PHE A 195 18.43 2.61 -2.42
CA PHE A 195 18.12 1.66 -1.36
C PHE A 195 16.99 0.74 -1.83
N MET A 196 17.15 -0.55 -1.61
CA MET A 196 16.09 -1.54 -1.76
C MET A 196 15.64 -1.99 -0.39
N VAL A 197 14.34 -1.92 -0.13
CA VAL A 197 13.73 -2.52 1.07
C VAL A 197 12.61 -3.45 0.65
N SER A 198 12.70 -4.69 1.11
CA SER A 198 11.66 -5.70 0.95
C SER A 198 11.03 -6.01 2.28
N ASN A 199 9.69 -6.15 2.34
CA ASN A 199 8.92 -6.47 3.54
C ASN A 199 9.21 -5.52 4.72
N SER A 200 9.23 -4.20 4.45
CA SER A 200 9.47 -3.17 5.47
C SER A 200 8.58 -3.37 6.70
N SER A 201 9.20 -3.28 7.88
CA SER A 201 8.61 -3.51 9.20
C SER A 201 7.92 -4.88 9.40
N MET A 202 8.32 -5.90 8.64
CA MET A 202 7.89 -7.29 8.80
C MET A 202 9.08 -8.18 9.20
N ASP A 203 8.82 -9.37 9.78
CA ASP A 203 9.84 -10.32 10.25
C ASP A 203 10.92 -10.69 9.22
N LYS A 204 10.58 -10.64 7.92
CA LYS A 204 11.49 -11.01 6.81
C LYS A 204 11.97 -9.79 6.04
N GLN A 205 12.10 -8.66 6.72
CA GLN A 205 12.64 -7.46 6.10
C GLN A 205 14.06 -7.68 5.58
N GLN A 206 14.32 -7.16 4.39
CA GLN A 206 15.64 -7.13 3.76
C GLN A 206 15.93 -5.73 3.27
N THR A 207 17.16 -5.27 3.50
CA THR A 207 17.62 -3.94 3.11
C THR A 207 18.95 -4.06 2.37
N LEU A 208 19.10 -3.30 1.30
CA LEU A 208 20.33 -3.22 0.50
C LEU A 208 20.55 -1.78 0.07
N LEU A 209 21.80 -1.30 0.16
CA LEU A 209 22.24 -0.06 -0.49
C LEU A 209 23.08 -0.40 -1.72
N GLY A 210 22.75 0.24 -2.82
CA GLY A 210 23.28 -0.12 -4.14
C GLY A 210 22.60 -1.37 -4.70
N LEU A 211 22.43 -1.41 -6.01
CA LEU A 211 21.74 -2.51 -6.68
C LEU A 211 22.71 -3.40 -7.46
N GLU A 212 24.00 -3.43 -7.08
CA GLU A 212 24.99 -4.31 -7.71
C GLU A 212 24.57 -5.76 -7.55
N GLY A 213 24.58 -6.51 -8.65
CA GLY A 213 24.17 -7.91 -8.68
C GLY A 213 22.65 -8.15 -8.76
N ILE A 214 21.83 -7.10 -8.71
CA ILE A 214 20.40 -7.20 -9.03
C ILE A 214 20.23 -7.11 -10.53
N THR A 215 19.59 -8.12 -11.11
CA THR A 215 19.31 -8.19 -12.56
C THR A 215 17.81 -8.27 -12.83
N PRO A 216 17.33 -8.07 -14.05
CA PRO A 216 15.92 -8.22 -14.39
C PRO A 216 15.32 -9.56 -14.02
N GLU A 217 16.14 -10.63 -13.96
CA GLU A 217 15.75 -11.99 -13.61
C GLU A 217 15.74 -12.25 -12.10
N THR A 218 16.24 -11.31 -11.29
CA THR A 218 16.28 -11.43 -9.83
C THR A 218 14.86 -11.51 -9.28
N LYS A 219 14.56 -12.55 -8.51
CA LYS A 219 13.27 -12.71 -7.85
C LYS A 219 13.24 -11.97 -6.53
N LEU A 220 12.50 -10.87 -6.48
CA LEU A 220 12.29 -10.07 -5.28
C LEU A 220 10.95 -10.40 -4.61
N PRO A 221 10.85 -10.25 -3.29
CA PRO A 221 9.57 -10.29 -2.58
C PRO A 221 8.57 -9.29 -3.16
N TYR A 222 7.28 -9.62 -3.13
CA TYR A 222 6.23 -8.77 -3.68
C TYR A 222 6.23 -7.35 -3.09
N PHE A 223 6.45 -7.23 -1.78
CA PHE A 223 6.53 -5.96 -1.07
C PHE A 223 7.95 -5.38 -1.12
N THR A 224 8.47 -5.15 -2.33
CA THR A 224 9.76 -4.49 -2.53
C THR A 224 9.56 -3.08 -3.08
N THR A 225 10.27 -2.14 -2.46
CA THR A 225 10.28 -0.72 -2.81
C THR A 225 11.71 -0.24 -2.95
N PHE A 226 11.97 0.60 -3.94
CA PHE A 226 13.24 1.32 -4.08
C PHE A 226 13.08 2.75 -3.57
N LEU A 227 14.08 3.23 -2.84
CA LEU A 227 14.27 4.64 -2.51
C LEU A 227 15.54 5.11 -3.20
N VAL A 228 15.40 5.94 -4.20
CA VAL A 228 16.52 6.60 -4.87
C VAL A 228 16.77 7.93 -4.16
N LYS A 229 17.98 8.14 -3.65
CA LYS A 229 18.42 9.37 -2.99
C LYS A 229 19.62 9.94 -3.75
N LYS A 230 19.45 11.02 -4.51
CA LYS A 230 20.57 11.66 -5.23
C LYS A 230 21.64 12.17 -4.28
N LYS A 231 21.25 12.51 -3.05
CA LYS A 231 22.15 12.89 -1.97
C LYS A 231 21.86 12.00 -0.76
N ILE A 232 22.78 11.09 -0.44
CA ILE A 232 22.68 10.20 0.73
C ILE A 232 23.09 11.02 1.96
N PHE A 233 22.32 10.84 3.06
CA PHE A 233 22.55 11.50 4.34
C PHE A 233 23.62 10.77 5.16
#